data_dd9227a0a9df67b2dd2f018fd8f07b17
#
_entry.id   dd9227a0a9df67b2dd2f018fd8f07b17
#
_cell.length_a   1.000
_cell.length_b   1.000
_cell.length_c   1.000
_cell.angle_alpha   90.00
_cell.angle_beta   90.00
_cell.angle_gamma   90.00
#
_symmetry.space_group_name_H-M   'P 1'
#
loop_
_entity.id
_entity.type
_entity.pdbx_description
1 polymer ?
#
loop_
_entity_poly.entity_id
_entity_poly.type
_entity_poly.pdbx_seq_one_letter_code
_entity_poly.pdbx_strand_id
1 'polypeptide(L)'
;MAINLIDTHSHINFADYPFDADQTWFEAQEKGVSKILVVGCDLDSSQRAIDFAKKHQNAYAIVGIHPHEAKNFLADKEGKHKFEEILEDSKSKKIVAIGEFGLDYFYNHSPKEDQIKLVHYQIKLAQQFNLPLMLHIRDAFDDFWPIFDEYSSKSALEGVVHCFTGTNKELAQALNRGLYVALNGIMTFTKDQKQLEVAKTIPLDKLLLETDAPFLTPVPFRGKICKPEHVVYTAEFLASLRDEAFGVVSSATTKNAIKLFNLN
;
A
#
# COMPACT_ATOMS: atom_id res chain seq x y z
N MET A 1 -12.89 16.85 -17.34
CA MET A 1 -12.25 15.55 -17.62
C MET A 1 -12.85 14.54 -16.65
N ALA A 2 -13.08 13.31 -17.07
CA ALA A 2 -13.53 12.28 -16.15
C ALA A 2 -12.45 12.03 -15.07
N ILE A 3 -12.87 11.83 -13.82
CA ILE A 3 -11.98 11.44 -12.72
C ILE A 3 -11.44 10.05 -13.09
N ASN A 4 -10.13 9.87 -12.93
CA ASN A 4 -9.47 8.60 -13.14
C ASN A 4 -8.40 8.44 -12.05
N LEU A 5 -8.76 7.78 -10.97
CA LEU A 5 -7.91 7.52 -9.81
C LEU A 5 -7.71 6.02 -9.61
N ILE A 6 -6.64 5.67 -8.95
CA ILE A 6 -6.37 4.31 -8.47
C ILE A 6 -6.23 4.39 -6.96
N ASP A 7 -7.00 3.56 -6.25
CA ASP A 7 -6.77 3.31 -4.84
C ASP A 7 -5.71 2.21 -4.71
N THR A 8 -4.49 2.59 -4.31
CA THR A 8 -3.36 1.65 -4.31
C THR A 8 -3.25 0.81 -3.04
N HIS A 9 -4.13 1.02 -2.05
CA HIS A 9 -4.11 0.24 -0.81
C HIS A 9 -5.47 0.24 -0.12
N SER A 10 -6.13 -0.92 -0.09
CA SER A 10 -7.45 -1.08 0.52
C SER A 10 -7.65 -2.49 1.06
N HIS A 11 -8.28 -2.62 2.24
CA HIS A 11 -8.57 -3.88 2.91
C HIS A 11 -10.07 -4.24 2.90
N ILE A 12 -10.78 -3.95 1.81
CA ILE A 12 -12.21 -4.34 1.69
C ILE A 12 -12.43 -5.86 1.64
N ASN A 13 -11.34 -6.64 1.58
CA ASN A 13 -11.29 -8.10 1.66
C ASN A 13 -11.24 -8.64 3.10
N PHE A 14 -11.15 -7.81 4.12
CA PHE A 14 -11.15 -8.29 5.50
C PHE A 14 -12.47 -8.99 5.84
N ALA A 15 -12.38 -10.05 6.63
CA ALA A 15 -13.56 -10.85 6.99
C ALA A 15 -14.59 -10.05 7.80
N ASP A 16 -14.14 -9.04 8.53
CA ASP A 16 -14.94 -8.13 9.35
C ASP A 16 -15.23 -6.79 8.66
N TYR A 17 -14.93 -6.66 7.34
CA TYR A 17 -15.32 -5.48 6.61
C TYR A 17 -16.83 -5.27 6.65
N PRO A 18 -17.35 -4.14 7.13
CA PRO A 18 -18.76 -4.02 7.53
C PRO A 18 -19.73 -3.81 6.36
N PHE A 19 -19.24 -3.76 5.14
CA PHE A 19 -20.06 -3.56 3.93
C PHE A 19 -19.83 -4.71 2.94
N ASP A 20 -20.73 -4.84 1.98
CA ASP A 20 -20.51 -5.71 0.83
C ASP A 20 -19.37 -5.14 -0.04
N ALA A 21 -18.31 -5.92 -0.22
CA ALA A 21 -17.11 -5.49 -0.92
C ALA A 21 -17.37 -5.24 -2.42
N ASP A 22 -18.24 -6.04 -3.04
CA ASP A 22 -18.59 -5.90 -4.46
C ASP A 22 -19.38 -4.60 -4.69
N GLN A 23 -20.36 -4.33 -3.83
CA GLN A 23 -21.15 -3.09 -3.89
C GLN A 23 -20.26 -1.87 -3.60
N THR A 24 -19.37 -1.97 -2.61
CA THR A 24 -18.42 -0.90 -2.29
C THR A 24 -17.50 -0.57 -3.45
N TRP A 25 -17.01 -1.60 -4.16
CA TRP A 25 -16.20 -1.41 -5.35
C TRP A 25 -16.99 -0.77 -6.50
N PHE A 26 -18.23 -1.20 -6.73
CA PHE A 26 -19.11 -0.59 -7.72
C PHE A 26 -19.33 0.92 -7.45
N GLU A 27 -19.64 1.27 -6.19
CA GLU A 27 -19.80 2.68 -5.77
C GLU A 27 -18.53 3.51 -6.00
N ALA A 28 -17.34 2.93 -5.74
CA ALA A 28 -16.07 3.60 -5.99
C ALA A 28 -15.82 3.86 -7.49
N GLN A 29 -16.19 2.91 -8.34
CA GLN A 29 -16.09 3.09 -9.81
C GLN A 29 -16.99 4.23 -10.30
N GLU A 30 -18.21 4.36 -9.79
CA GLU A 30 -19.11 5.47 -10.11
C GLU A 30 -18.53 6.84 -9.70
N LYS A 31 -17.67 6.87 -8.69
CA LYS A 31 -16.94 8.07 -8.23
C LYS A 31 -15.63 8.33 -8.98
N GLY A 32 -15.28 7.49 -9.96
CA GLY A 32 -14.10 7.67 -10.79
C GLY A 32 -12.83 6.96 -10.29
N VAL A 33 -12.95 6.02 -9.35
CA VAL A 33 -11.87 5.09 -9.02
C VAL A 33 -11.83 4.00 -10.10
N SER A 34 -10.84 4.04 -10.95
CA SER A 34 -10.76 3.16 -12.12
C SER A 34 -10.17 1.79 -11.83
N LYS A 35 -9.30 1.71 -10.82
CA LYS A 35 -8.64 0.48 -10.37
C LYS A 35 -8.48 0.49 -8.86
N ILE A 36 -8.43 -0.71 -8.27
CA ILE A 36 -8.19 -0.91 -6.84
C ILE A 36 -7.16 -2.01 -6.61
N LEU A 37 -6.25 -1.78 -5.66
CA LEU A 37 -5.33 -2.79 -5.15
C LEU A 37 -5.82 -3.24 -3.77
N VAL A 38 -6.22 -4.49 -3.68
CA VAL A 38 -6.77 -5.09 -2.47
C VAL A 38 -5.65 -5.84 -1.75
N VAL A 39 -5.45 -5.53 -0.47
CA VAL A 39 -4.24 -5.90 0.27
C VAL A 39 -4.54 -6.96 1.32
N GLY A 40 -3.72 -8.01 1.33
CA GLY A 40 -3.67 -9.01 2.38
C GLY A 40 -2.60 -8.69 3.43
N CYS A 41 -2.86 -9.08 4.68
CA CYS A 41 -1.97 -8.91 5.82
C CYS A 41 -1.55 -10.26 6.45
N ASP A 42 -2.18 -11.34 6.03
CA ASP A 42 -1.95 -12.73 6.41
C ASP A 42 -2.33 -13.66 5.25
N LEU A 43 -2.21 -14.97 5.44
CA LEU A 43 -2.54 -15.97 4.42
C LEU A 43 -4.00 -15.89 3.99
N ASP A 44 -4.91 -15.79 4.95
CA ASP A 44 -6.35 -15.82 4.70
C ASP A 44 -6.82 -14.54 4.00
N SER A 45 -6.39 -13.38 4.44
CA SER A 45 -6.71 -12.10 3.80
C SER A 45 -6.04 -11.95 2.43
N SER A 46 -4.83 -12.50 2.25
CA SER A 46 -4.17 -12.59 0.95
C SER A 46 -4.97 -13.44 -0.04
N GLN A 47 -5.50 -14.60 0.40
CA GLN A 47 -6.36 -15.42 -0.43
C GLN A 47 -7.66 -14.68 -0.81
N ARG A 48 -8.31 -13.99 0.15
CA ARG A 48 -9.51 -13.19 -0.13
C ARG A 48 -9.22 -12.03 -1.10
N ALA A 49 -8.03 -11.40 -1.01
CA ALA A 49 -7.63 -10.37 -1.97
C ALA A 49 -7.51 -10.92 -3.40
N ILE A 50 -6.93 -12.11 -3.56
CA ILE A 50 -6.84 -12.82 -4.84
C ILE A 50 -8.24 -13.15 -5.38
N ASP A 51 -9.12 -13.69 -4.54
CA ASP A 51 -10.46 -14.07 -4.95
C ASP A 51 -11.27 -12.85 -5.42
N PHE A 52 -11.15 -11.73 -4.71
CA PHE A 52 -11.74 -10.46 -5.12
C PHE A 52 -11.15 -9.96 -6.46
N ALA A 53 -9.82 -9.98 -6.60
CA ALA A 53 -9.16 -9.52 -7.83
C ALA A 53 -9.53 -10.36 -9.04
N LYS A 54 -9.70 -11.68 -8.88
CA LYS A 54 -10.16 -12.58 -9.96
C LYS A 54 -11.59 -12.29 -10.39
N LYS A 55 -12.45 -11.91 -9.46
CA LYS A 55 -13.86 -11.61 -9.72
C LYS A 55 -14.06 -10.28 -10.46
N HIS A 56 -13.17 -9.30 -10.28
CA HIS A 56 -13.31 -7.94 -10.83
C HIS A 56 -12.19 -7.59 -11.79
N GLN A 57 -12.54 -7.12 -13.00
CA GLN A 57 -11.57 -6.84 -14.06
C GLN A 57 -10.49 -5.84 -13.64
N ASN A 58 -10.86 -4.77 -12.96
CA ASN A 58 -10.00 -3.65 -12.57
C ASN A 58 -9.54 -3.71 -11.10
N ALA A 59 -9.65 -4.87 -10.47
CA ALA A 59 -9.10 -5.13 -9.16
C ALA A 59 -7.85 -6.02 -9.26
N TYR A 60 -6.89 -5.78 -8.37
CA TYR A 60 -5.62 -6.49 -8.29
C TYR A 60 -5.34 -6.85 -6.84
N ALA A 61 -4.54 -7.89 -6.62
CA ALA A 61 -4.17 -8.36 -5.29
C ALA A 61 -2.73 -7.93 -4.94
N ILE A 62 -2.55 -7.50 -3.72
CA ILE A 62 -1.26 -7.42 -3.04
C ILE A 62 -1.29 -8.45 -1.93
N VAL A 63 -0.28 -9.29 -1.84
CA VAL A 63 -0.24 -10.41 -0.89
C VAL A 63 0.99 -10.35 -0.02
N GLY A 64 0.80 -10.49 1.29
CA GLY A 64 1.90 -10.36 2.23
C GLY A 64 1.51 -10.75 3.64
N ILE A 65 2.52 -10.71 4.51
CA ILE A 65 2.36 -10.94 5.94
C ILE A 65 2.80 -9.68 6.67
N HIS A 66 1.84 -9.01 7.30
CA HIS A 66 2.05 -7.77 8.03
C HIS A 66 3.00 -7.99 9.24
N PRO A 67 3.80 -6.99 9.63
CA PRO A 67 4.70 -7.11 10.79
C PRO A 67 4.00 -7.56 12.09
N HIS A 68 2.74 -7.23 12.27
CA HIS A 68 1.98 -7.69 13.44
C HIS A 68 1.80 -9.21 13.50
N GLU A 69 1.76 -9.89 12.35
CA GLU A 69 1.59 -11.33 12.23
C GLU A 69 2.90 -12.12 12.21
N ALA A 70 4.05 -11.45 12.29
CA ALA A 70 5.36 -12.05 12.12
C ALA A 70 5.58 -13.24 13.07
N LYS A 71 5.26 -13.10 14.35
CA LYS A 71 5.40 -14.14 15.36
C LYS A 71 4.56 -15.39 15.02
N ASN A 72 3.30 -15.19 14.68
CA ASN A 72 2.36 -16.27 14.38
C ASN A 72 2.76 -17.00 13.11
N PHE A 73 3.07 -16.24 12.05
CA PHE A 73 3.48 -16.79 10.77
C PHE A 73 4.78 -17.59 10.86
N LEU A 74 5.78 -17.11 11.59
CA LEU A 74 7.05 -17.81 11.76
C LEU A 74 6.92 -19.07 12.63
N ALA A 75 5.92 -19.14 13.51
CA ALA A 75 5.61 -20.32 14.31
C ALA A 75 4.83 -21.40 13.53
N ASP A 76 4.12 -21.03 12.46
CA ASP A 76 3.43 -21.97 11.59
C ASP A 76 4.43 -22.71 10.69
N LYS A 77 4.55 -24.04 10.89
CA LYS A 77 5.50 -24.88 10.11
C LYS A 77 5.16 -24.93 8.62
N GLU A 78 3.91 -24.76 8.27
CA GLU A 78 3.43 -24.80 6.88
C GLU A 78 3.24 -23.39 6.28
N GLY A 79 3.27 -22.33 7.12
CA GLY A 79 2.95 -20.98 6.70
C GLY A 79 3.79 -20.50 5.51
N LYS A 80 5.09 -20.76 5.53
CA LYS A 80 5.98 -20.40 4.41
C LYS A 80 5.61 -21.13 3.12
N HIS A 81 5.36 -22.44 3.20
CA HIS A 81 4.98 -23.23 2.04
C HIS A 81 3.67 -22.74 1.43
N LYS A 82 2.65 -22.52 2.27
CA LYS A 82 1.36 -21.96 1.83
C LYS A 82 1.51 -20.58 1.19
N PHE A 83 2.38 -19.73 1.74
CA PHE A 83 2.61 -18.40 1.15
C PHE A 83 3.33 -18.48 -0.19
N GLU A 84 4.29 -19.39 -0.35
CA GLU A 84 4.96 -19.64 -1.62
C GLU A 84 3.99 -20.20 -2.68
N GLU A 85 3.07 -21.11 -2.30
CA GLU A 85 1.99 -21.60 -3.18
C GLU A 85 1.03 -20.47 -3.62
N ILE A 86 0.75 -19.50 -2.72
CA ILE A 86 -0.02 -18.30 -3.08
C ILE A 86 0.65 -17.52 -4.20
N LEU A 87 1.99 -17.39 -4.17
CA LEU A 87 2.75 -16.64 -5.15
C LEU A 87 2.96 -17.39 -6.48
N GLU A 88 2.83 -18.72 -6.49
CA GLU A 88 2.85 -19.47 -7.73
C GLU A 88 1.77 -18.98 -8.70
N ASP A 89 2.15 -18.83 -9.98
CA ASP A 89 1.29 -18.28 -11.02
C ASP A 89 0.66 -16.91 -10.66
N SER A 90 1.47 -16.04 -10.04
CA SER A 90 1.04 -14.73 -9.57
C SER A 90 0.32 -13.90 -10.64
N LYS A 91 0.71 -14.05 -11.90
CA LYS A 91 0.12 -13.31 -13.03
C LYS A 91 -1.33 -13.70 -13.29
N SER A 92 -1.67 -15.00 -13.28
CA SER A 92 -3.06 -15.45 -13.44
C SER A 92 -3.91 -15.12 -12.22
N LYS A 93 -3.29 -15.01 -11.05
CA LYS A 93 -3.93 -14.60 -9.80
C LYS A 93 -4.07 -13.09 -9.66
N LYS A 94 -3.58 -12.30 -10.64
CA LYS A 94 -3.56 -10.83 -10.60
C LYS A 94 -2.83 -10.25 -9.39
N ILE A 95 -1.82 -10.97 -8.87
CA ILE A 95 -0.93 -10.48 -7.82
C ILE A 95 0.05 -9.51 -8.45
N VAL A 96 0.08 -8.28 -7.95
CA VAL A 96 0.86 -7.17 -8.51
C VAL A 96 1.97 -6.67 -7.59
N ALA A 97 2.00 -7.09 -6.33
CA ALA A 97 3.06 -6.76 -5.38
C ALA A 97 3.11 -7.76 -4.23
N ILE A 98 4.26 -7.83 -3.55
CA ILE A 98 4.37 -8.43 -2.22
C ILE A 98 4.20 -7.33 -1.17
N GLY A 99 3.32 -7.57 -0.23
CA GLY A 99 2.94 -6.67 0.86
C GLY A 99 1.50 -6.95 1.33
N GLU A 100 1.12 -6.32 2.33
CA GLU A 100 1.79 -5.30 3.15
C GLU A 100 2.78 -5.93 4.12
N PHE A 101 4.04 -5.54 4.07
CA PHE A 101 5.04 -6.03 5.00
C PHE A 101 6.09 -4.95 5.34
N GLY A 102 6.82 -5.16 6.43
CA GLY A 102 7.83 -4.21 6.87
C GLY A 102 8.09 -4.31 8.36
N LEU A 103 8.28 -3.15 9.01
CA LEU A 103 8.55 -3.03 10.44
C LEU A 103 7.58 -2.04 11.08
N ASP A 104 6.94 -2.45 12.18
CA ASP A 104 6.11 -1.60 13.02
C ASP A 104 6.60 -1.66 14.46
N TYR A 105 7.26 -0.59 14.92
CA TYR A 105 7.76 -0.48 16.29
C TYR A 105 6.83 0.34 17.19
N PHE A 106 5.75 0.85 16.64
CA PHE A 106 4.75 1.59 17.41
C PHE A 106 3.82 0.64 18.18
N TYR A 107 3.21 -0.35 17.49
CA TYR A 107 2.23 -1.25 18.13
C TYR A 107 2.84 -2.46 18.82
N ASN A 108 4.01 -2.91 18.40
CA ASN A 108 4.78 -3.99 19.02
C ASN A 108 4.00 -5.31 19.24
N HIS A 109 3.14 -5.68 18.29
CA HIS A 109 2.36 -6.93 18.35
C HIS A 109 3.20 -8.18 18.12
N SER A 110 4.32 -8.07 17.40
CA SER A 110 5.31 -9.13 17.22
C SER A 110 6.69 -8.63 17.62
N PRO A 111 7.57 -9.50 18.15
CA PRO A 111 8.96 -9.13 18.49
C PRO A 111 9.70 -8.55 17.27
N LYS A 112 10.58 -7.57 17.50
CA LYS A 112 11.37 -6.92 16.43
C LYS A 112 12.17 -7.92 15.61
N GLU A 113 12.79 -8.89 16.25
CA GLU A 113 13.58 -9.93 15.61
C GLU A 113 12.75 -10.78 14.65
N ASP A 114 11.50 -11.03 14.98
CA ASP A 114 10.60 -11.80 14.12
C ASP A 114 10.12 -10.95 12.94
N GLN A 115 9.81 -9.68 13.17
CA GLN A 115 9.51 -8.74 12.08
C GLN A 115 10.69 -8.64 11.10
N ILE A 116 11.94 -8.51 11.59
CA ILE A 116 13.14 -8.45 10.76
C ILE A 116 13.32 -9.73 9.93
N LYS A 117 13.17 -10.92 10.55
CA LYS A 117 13.22 -12.21 9.81
C LYS A 117 12.19 -12.27 8.70
N LEU A 118 10.98 -11.77 8.99
CA LEU A 118 9.89 -11.75 8.02
C LEU A 118 10.16 -10.79 6.86
N VAL A 119 10.76 -9.61 7.12
CA VAL A 119 11.21 -8.69 6.07
C VAL A 119 12.21 -9.37 5.13
N HIS A 120 13.25 -10.00 5.67
CA HIS A 120 14.22 -10.75 4.86
C HIS A 120 13.58 -11.83 4.00
N TYR A 121 12.59 -12.54 4.53
CA TYR A 121 11.87 -13.57 3.81
C TYR A 121 11.06 -12.99 2.65
N GLN A 122 10.26 -11.96 2.89
CA GLN A 122 9.37 -11.39 1.88
C GLN A 122 10.12 -10.61 0.79
N ILE A 123 11.25 -9.93 1.11
CA ILE A 123 12.09 -9.32 0.08
C ILE A 123 12.68 -10.38 -0.87
N LYS A 124 13.13 -11.51 -0.35
CA LYS A 124 13.63 -12.63 -1.20
C LYS A 124 12.56 -13.13 -2.16
N LEU A 125 11.33 -13.30 -1.67
CA LEU A 125 10.21 -13.71 -2.52
C LEU A 125 9.89 -12.65 -3.57
N ALA A 126 9.89 -11.37 -3.21
CA ALA A 126 9.66 -10.29 -4.16
C ALA A 126 10.70 -10.31 -5.30
N GLN A 127 11.98 -10.53 -4.99
CA GLN A 127 13.02 -10.71 -6.00
C GLN A 127 12.80 -11.97 -6.85
N GLN A 128 12.45 -13.10 -6.22
CA GLN A 128 12.22 -14.37 -6.90
C GLN A 128 11.05 -14.29 -7.89
N PHE A 129 9.96 -13.64 -7.52
CA PHE A 129 8.76 -13.50 -8.35
C PHE A 129 8.74 -12.22 -9.20
N ASN A 130 9.78 -11.37 -9.10
CA ASN A 130 9.88 -10.09 -9.78
C ASN A 130 8.66 -9.19 -9.54
N LEU A 131 8.28 -9.05 -8.29
CA LEU A 131 7.16 -8.24 -7.84
C LEU A 131 7.64 -7.02 -7.05
N PRO A 132 7.02 -5.84 -7.21
CA PRO A 132 7.31 -4.68 -6.38
C PRO A 132 6.87 -4.87 -4.93
N LEU A 133 7.35 -3.99 -4.06
CA LEU A 133 7.13 -4.04 -2.62
C LEU A 133 6.06 -3.02 -2.20
N MET A 134 5.10 -3.45 -1.38
CA MET A 134 4.22 -2.57 -0.61
C MET A 134 4.72 -2.56 0.83
N LEU A 135 5.36 -1.46 1.25
CA LEU A 135 6.13 -1.38 2.49
C LEU A 135 5.37 -0.65 3.59
N HIS A 136 5.22 -1.31 4.73
CA HIS A 136 4.78 -0.74 6.00
C HIS A 136 5.99 -0.43 6.88
N ILE A 137 6.27 0.86 7.11
CA ILE A 137 7.41 1.27 7.96
C ILE A 137 6.91 2.31 8.96
N ARG A 138 6.84 1.92 10.24
CA ARG A 138 6.36 2.79 11.29
C ARG A 138 7.34 2.81 12.46
N ASP A 139 7.91 3.98 12.74
CA ASP A 139 8.93 4.21 13.76
C ASP A 139 10.15 3.25 13.63
N ALA A 140 10.49 2.82 12.40
CA ALA A 140 11.44 1.75 12.14
C ALA A 140 12.35 1.97 10.91
N PHE A 141 12.40 3.17 10.36
CA PHE A 141 13.17 3.45 9.14
C PHE A 141 14.67 3.15 9.28
N ASP A 142 15.26 3.46 10.45
CA ASP A 142 16.70 3.27 10.68
C ASP A 142 17.08 1.77 10.67
N ASP A 143 16.20 0.88 11.13
CA ASP A 143 16.42 -0.58 11.07
C ASP A 143 16.02 -1.19 9.72
N PHE A 144 15.06 -0.57 9.02
CA PHE A 144 14.57 -1.10 7.73
C PHE A 144 15.56 -0.85 6.59
N TRP A 145 16.15 0.35 6.49
CA TRP A 145 16.99 0.70 5.34
C TRP A 145 18.23 -0.16 5.17
N PRO A 146 18.99 -0.55 6.23
CA PRO A 146 20.11 -1.47 6.06
C PRO A 146 19.71 -2.80 5.42
N ILE A 147 18.52 -3.32 5.77
CA ILE A 147 17.99 -4.55 5.19
C ILE A 147 17.67 -4.34 3.71
N PHE A 148 16.90 -3.29 3.39
CA PHE A 148 16.56 -2.95 2.01
C PHE A 148 17.81 -2.79 1.14
N ASP A 149 18.82 -2.04 1.62
CA ASP A 149 20.05 -1.74 0.90
C ASP A 149 20.89 -3.01 0.64
N GLU A 150 20.90 -3.98 1.56
CA GLU A 150 21.55 -5.26 1.37
C GLU A 150 20.99 -6.00 0.14
N TYR A 151 19.67 -6.02 -0.04
CA TYR A 151 19.03 -6.71 -1.16
C TYR A 151 19.08 -5.89 -2.45
N SER A 152 18.85 -4.58 -2.38
CA SER A 152 18.85 -3.71 -3.56
C SER A 152 20.23 -3.59 -4.22
N SER A 153 21.31 -3.81 -3.47
CA SER A 153 22.67 -3.89 -4.02
C SER A 153 22.90 -5.11 -4.94
N LYS A 154 22.09 -6.15 -4.82
CA LYS A 154 22.18 -7.40 -5.58
C LYS A 154 21.24 -7.42 -6.79
N SER A 155 20.07 -6.83 -6.64
CA SER A 155 19.05 -6.72 -7.70
C SER A 155 18.15 -5.53 -7.40
N ALA A 156 17.80 -4.76 -8.43
CA ALA A 156 16.93 -3.60 -8.26
C ALA A 156 15.62 -3.99 -7.57
N LEU A 157 15.22 -3.20 -6.58
CA LEU A 157 13.95 -3.32 -5.89
C LEU A 157 13.10 -2.12 -6.21
N GLU A 158 11.88 -2.35 -6.67
CA GLU A 158 10.86 -1.32 -6.85
C GLU A 158 9.81 -1.44 -5.75
N GLY A 159 9.18 -0.34 -5.37
CA GLY A 159 8.15 -0.41 -4.34
C GLY A 159 7.65 0.96 -3.92
N VAL A 160 6.78 0.93 -2.94
CA VAL A 160 6.16 2.10 -2.32
C VAL A 160 6.20 1.98 -0.80
N VAL A 161 6.51 3.08 -0.14
CA VAL A 161 6.22 3.23 1.29
C VAL A 161 4.78 3.72 1.40
N HIS A 162 3.87 2.82 1.81
CA HIS A 162 2.47 3.15 1.99
C HIS A 162 2.24 3.94 3.27
N CYS A 163 1.09 4.61 3.37
CA CYS A 163 0.65 5.36 4.55
C CYS A 163 1.76 6.28 5.12
N PHE A 164 2.46 6.98 4.24
CA PHE A 164 3.66 7.72 4.63
C PHE A 164 3.32 8.90 5.53
N THR A 165 3.83 8.87 6.75
CA THR A 165 3.73 9.94 7.76
C THR A 165 5.09 10.38 8.28
N GLY A 166 6.15 10.03 7.56
CA GLY A 166 7.53 10.32 7.94
C GLY A 166 7.93 11.79 7.75
N THR A 167 9.15 12.09 8.17
CA THR A 167 9.79 13.40 8.05
C THR A 167 10.40 13.63 6.67
N ASN A 168 10.89 14.85 6.39
CA ASN A 168 11.67 15.16 5.18
C ASN A 168 12.93 14.27 5.05
N LYS A 169 13.56 13.88 6.17
CA LYS A 169 14.71 12.97 6.16
C LYS A 169 14.30 11.60 5.63
N GLU A 170 13.22 11.05 6.14
CA GLU A 170 12.70 9.74 5.75
C GLU A 170 12.14 9.75 4.33
N LEU A 171 11.49 10.85 3.90
CA LEU A 171 11.11 11.05 2.51
C LEU A 171 12.35 10.99 1.59
N ALA A 172 13.39 11.76 1.89
CA ALA A 172 14.62 11.77 1.10
C ALA A 172 15.26 10.38 1.05
N GLN A 173 15.25 9.63 2.16
CA GLN A 173 15.76 8.27 2.21
C GLN A 173 14.99 7.31 1.28
N ALA A 174 13.66 7.40 1.24
CA ALA A 174 12.82 6.60 0.35
C ALA A 174 13.05 6.98 -1.13
N LEU A 175 13.04 8.28 -1.45
CA LEU A 175 13.24 8.79 -2.81
C LEU A 175 14.63 8.46 -3.37
N ASN A 176 15.68 8.54 -2.56
CA ASN A 176 17.04 8.18 -2.95
C ASN A 176 17.19 6.69 -3.29
N ARG A 177 16.31 5.84 -2.79
CA ARG A 177 16.22 4.41 -3.12
C ARG A 177 15.30 4.13 -4.31
N GLY A 178 14.78 5.18 -4.96
CA GLY A 178 13.89 5.07 -6.11
C GLY A 178 12.45 4.71 -5.77
N LEU A 179 12.10 4.58 -4.48
CA LEU A 179 10.77 4.21 -4.05
C LEU A 179 9.72 5.29 -4.33
N TYR A 180 8.47 4.85 -4.46
CA TYR A 180 7.29 5.69 -4.40
C TYR A 180 6.86 5.92 -2.96
N VAL A 181 6.01 6.90 -2.76
CA VAL A 181 5.43 7.25 -1.46
C VAL A 181 3.92 7.41 -1.65
N ALA A 182 3.12 6.74 -0.81
CA ALA A 182 1.67 6.84 -0.89
C ALA A 182 1.10 7.67 0.26
N LEU A 183 0.13 8.52 -0.06
CA LEU A 183 -0.60 9.35 0.88
C LEU A 183 -2.09 9.00 0.88
N ASN A 184 -2.69 9.11 2.06
CA ASN A 184 -4.09 8.77 2.31
C ASN A 184 -4.85 9.87 3.06
N GLY A 185 -6.00 9.53 3.60
CA GLY A 185 -6.89 10.46 4.29
C GLY A 185 -6.29 11.18 5.49
N ILE A 186 -5.18 10.69 6.08
CA ILE A 186 -4.49 11.35 7.21
C ILE A 186 -4.17 12.80 6.85
N MET A 187 -3.74 13.06 5.63
CA MET A 187 -3.36 14.41 5.20
C MET A 187 -4.49 15.41 5.34
N THR A 188 -5.74 14.97 5.21
CA THR A 188 -6.91 15.86 5.28
C THR A 188 -7.27 16.31 6.69
N PHE A 189 -6.77 15.63 7.74
CA PHE A 189 -7.13 15.89 9.13
C PHE A 189 -5.94 16.01 10.09
N THR A 190 -4.73 15.73 9.63
CA THR A 190 -3.54 15.96 10.47
C THR A 190 -3.40 17.42 10.84
N LYS A 191 -3.01 17.68 12.09
CA LYS A 191 -2.66 19.00 12.58
C LYS A 191 -1.16 19.28 12.54
N ASP A 192 -0.38 18.26 12.17
CA ASP A 192 1.07 18.38 12.06
C ASP A 192 1.45 19.08 10.76
N GLN A 193 1.82 20.35 10.88
CA GLN A 193 2.23 21.17 9.74
C GLN A 193 3.48 20.59 9.05
N LYS A 194 4.36 19.87 9.76
CA LYS A 194 5.53 19.24 9.14
C LYS A 194 5.12 18.13 8.19
N GLN A 195 4.12 17.32 8.54
CA GLN A 195 3.58 16.31 7.63
C GLN A 195 2.97 16.93 6.36
N LEU A 196 2.25 18.04 6.51
CA LEU A 196 1.67 18.75 5.37
C LEU A 196 2.77 19.35 4.46
N GLU A 197 3.83 19.90 5.06
CA GLU A 197 4.98 20.39 4.27
C GLU A 197 5.69 19.22 3.54
N VAL A 198 5.86 18.07 4.17
CA VAL A 198 6.39 16.87 3.51
C VAL A 198 5.51 16.48 2.32
N ALA A 199 4.19 16.43 2.50
CA ALA A 199 3.24 16.09 1.43
C ALA A 199 3.33 17.04 0.23
N LYS A 200 3.64 18.33 0.44
CA LYS A 200 3.90 19.30 -0.64
C LYS A 200 5.17 18.98 -1.43
N THR A 201 6.20 18.47 -0.78
CA THR A 201 7.54 18.30 -1.37
C THR A 201 7.73 16.97 -2.11
N ILE A 202 6.80 16.00 -1.95
CA ILE A 202 6.89 14.73 -2.69
C ILE A 202 6.82 15.01 -4.19
N PRO A 203 7.83 14.58 -5.00
CA PRO A 203 7.78 14.73 -6.46
C PRO A 203 6.53 14.04 -7.02
N LEU A 204 5.82 14.69 -7.94
CA LEU A 204 4.59 14.14 -8.51
C LEU A 204 4.79 12.78 -9.18
N ASP A 205 5.94 12.54 -9.78
CA ASP A 205 6.32 11.28 -10.43
C ASP A 205 6.69 10.17 -9.44
N LYS A 206 6.64 10.46 -8.13
CA LYS A 206 6.87 9.52 -7.03
C LYS A 206 5.69 9.40 -6.05
N LEU A 207 4.61 10.14 -6.30
CA LEU A 207 3.43 10.16 -5.44
C LEU A 207 2.41 9.10 -5.89
N LEU A 208 1.88 8.35 -4.91
CA LEU A 208 0.71 7.49 -5.05
C LEU A 208 -0.40 7.95 -4.10
N LEU A 209 -1.63 7.53 -4.39
CA LEU A 209 -2.80 7.78 -3.56
C LEU A 209 -3.45 6.47 -3.13
N GLU A 210 -3.93 6.44 -1.91
CA GLU A 210 -4.57 5.29 -1.32
C GLU A 210 -5.66 5.70 -0.32
N THR A 211 -6.46 4.74 0.14
CA THR A 211 -7.40 4.97 1.22
C THR A 211 -6.99 4.35 2.53
N ASP A 212 -6.41 3.18 2.48
CA ASP A 212 -6.24 2.27 3.63
C ASP A 212 -7.61 1.88 4.24
N ALA A 213 -8.66 1.79 3.39
CA ALA A 213 -10.00 1.40 3.84
C ALA A 213 -9.97 0.01 4.50
N PRO A 214 -10.67 -0.16 5.64
CA PRO A 214 -11.71 0.66 6.26
C PRO A 214 -11.22 1.77 7.18
N PHE A 215 -9.93 2.02 7.27
CA PHE A 215 -9.30 2.97 8.17
C PHE A 215 -9.12 4.37 7.54
N LEU A 216 -8.60 5.30 8.31
CA LEU A 216 -8.04 6.60 7.89
C LEU A 216 -8.97 7.49 7.05
N THR A 217 -10.27 7.44 7.30
CA THR A 217 -11.30 8.17 6.55
C THR A 217 -10.99 9.66 6.45
N PRO A 218 -10.93 10.25 5.24
CA PRO A 218 -10.67 11.68 5.06
C PRO A 218 -11.82 12.58 5.52
N VAL A 219 -11.52 13.86 5.69
CA VAL A 219 -12.56 14.90 5.79
C VAL A 219 -13.29 14.97 4.44
N PRO A 220 -14.65 15.15 4.41
CA PRO A 220 -15.54 15.43 5.55
C PRO A 220 -16.12 14.20 6.27
N PHE A 221 -15.64 13.01 5.96
CA PHE A 221 -16.23 11.75 6.44
C PHE A 221 -15.60 11.18 7.72
N ARG A 222 -14.76 11.95 8.43
CA ARG A 222 -14.15 11.49 9.69
C ARG A 222 -15.17 10.90 10.65
N GLY A 223 -14.77 9.76 11.28
CA GLY A 223 -15.65 9.01 12.20
C GLY A 223 -16.56 7.99 11.50
N LYS A 224 -16.58 7.95 10.18
CA LYS A 224 -17.23 6.88 9.40
C LYS A 224 -16.19 5.85 8.95
N ILE A 225 -16.67 4.70 8.50
CA ILE A 225 -15.83 3.68 7.86
C ILE A 225 -15.32 4.21 6.52
N CYS A 226 -14.01 4.08 6.28
CA CYS A 226 -13.42 4.46 5.00
C CYS A 226 -13.83 3.50 3.90
N LYS A 227 -14.02 4.04 2.70
CA LYS A 227 -14.32 3.30 1.48
C LYS A 227 -13.34 3.72 0.38
N PRO A 228 -13.06 2.87 -0.62
CA PRO A 228 -12.16 3.19 -1.74
C PRO A 228 -12.52 4.48 -2.48
N GLU A 229 -13.81 4.82 -2.59
CA GLU A 229 -14.27 6.08 -3.18
C GLU A 229 -13.70 7.33 -2.49
N HIS A 230 -13.29 7.20 -1.24
CA HIS A 230 -12.76 8.33 -0.47
C HIS A 230 -11.37 8.78 -0.93
N VAL A 231 -10.67 8.02 -1.77
CA VAL A 231 -9.40 8.46 -2.37
C VAL A 231 -9.56 9.76 -3.17
N VAL A 232 -10.76 10.03 -3.69
CA VAL A 232 -11.09 11.27 -4.41
C VAL A 232 -10.86 12.49 -3.52
N TYR A 233 -11.32 12.44 -2.25
CA TYR A 233 -11.17 13.55 -1.29
C TYR A 233 -9.72 13.76 -0.87
N THR A 234 -8.94 12.69 -0.78
CA THR A 234 -7.50 12.78 -0.56
C THR A 234 -6.82 13.48 -1.75
N ALA A 235 -7.19 13.12 -2.98
CA ALA A 235 -6.65 13.74 -4.19
C ALA A 235 -7.02 15.23 -4.30
N GLU A 236 -8.27 15.59 -4.01
CA GLU A 236 -8.73 16.99 -4.00
C GLU A 236 -7.99 17.83 -2.96
N PHE A 237 -7.84 17.29 -1.75
CA PHE A 237 -7.10 17.94 -0.69
C PHE A 237 -5.63 18.18 -1.08
N LEU A 238 -4.95 17.15 -1.59
CA LEU A 238 -3.54 17.25 -2.00
C LEU A 238 -3.34 18.22 -3.17
N ALA A 239 -4.25 18.25 -4.13
CA ALA A 239 -4.24 19.22 -5.22
C ALA A 239 -4.30 20.67 -4.67
N SER A 240 -5.24 20.94 -3.76
CA SER A 240 -5.35 22.22 -3.09
C SER A 240 -4.12 22.56 -2.23
N LEU A 241 -3.62 21.59 -1.46
CA LEU A 241 -2.45 21.78 -0.59
C LEU A 241 -1.19 22.14 -1.38
N ARG A 242 -1.05 21.60 -2.60
CA ARG A 242 0.11 21.75 -3.48
C ARG A 242 -0.03 22.89 -4.49
N ASP A 243 -1.19 23.58 -4.48
CA ASP A 243 -1.54 24.59 -5.49
C ASP A 243 -1.44 24.04 -6.94
N GLU A 244 -1.91 22.81 -7.12
CA GLU A 244 -1.92 22.11 -8.39
C GLU A 244 -3.35 21.82 -8.85
N ALA A 245 -3.59 21.74 -10.15
CA ALA A 245 -4.89 21.33 -10.65
C ALA A 245 -5.16 19.85 -10.31
N PHE A 246 -6.39 19.54 -9.85
CA PHE A 246 -6.81 18.16 -9.55
C PHE A 246 -6.45 17.16 -10.66
N GLY A 247 -6.67 17.52 -11.93
CA GLY A 247 -6.35 16.65 -13.08
C GLY A 247 -4.85 16.37 -13.24
N VAL A 248 -3.97 17.25 -12.76
CA VAL A 248 -2.51 17.03 -12.76
C VAL A 248 -2.15 15.99 -11.72
N VAL A 249 -2.63 16.14 -10.49
CA VAL A 249 -2.38 15.17 -9.40
C VAL A 249 -2.97 13.80 -9.75
N SER A 250 -4.25 13.75 -10.15
CA SER A 250 -4.93 12.53 -10.55
C SER A 250 -4.22 11.79 -11.68
N SER A 251 -3.81 12.51 -12.74
CA SER A 251 -3.10 11.91 -13.87
C SER A 251 -1.71 11.37 -13.48
N ALA A 252 -0.96 12.13 -12.68
CA ALA A 252 0.37 11.73 -12.26
C ALA A 252 0.33 10.48 -11.38
N THR A 253 -0.50 10.48 -10.34
CA THR A 253 -0.61 9.36 -9.38
C THR A 253 -1.13 8.09 -10.05
N THR A 254 -2.11 8.21 -10.98
CA THR A 254 -2.59 7.09 -11.78
C THR A 254 -1.51 6.50 -12.68
N LYS A 255 -0.74 7.35 -13.37
CA LYS A 255 0.38 6.87 -14.21
C LYS A 255 1.46 6.17 -13.37
N ASN A 256 1.76 6.70 -12.20
CA ASN A 256 2.73 6.11 -11.29
C ASN A 256 2.27 4.71 -10.82
N ALA A 257 1.01 4.57 -10.41
CA ALA A 257 0.45 3.29 -9.99
C ALA A 257 0.47 2.26 -11.14
N ILE A 258 0.04 2.66 -12.35
CA ILE A 258 0.11 1.79 -13.54
C ILE A 258 1.55 1.33 -13.80
N LYS A 259 2.52 2.26 -13.72
CA LYS A 259 3.93 1.95 -13.96
C LYS A 259 4.50 1.02 -12.91
N LEU A 260 4.32 1.34 -11.62
CA LEU A 260 4.91 0.56 -10.53
C LEU A 260 4.38 -0.86 -10.49
N PHE A 261 3.06 -1.02 -10.59
CA PHE A 261 2.38 -2.30 -10.42
C PHE A 261 2.07 -3.00 -11.74
N ASN A 262 2.52 -2.45 -12.89
CA ASN A 262 2.29 -2.99 -14.24
C ASN A 262 0.80 -3.30 -14.48
N LEU A 263 -0.08 -2.35 -14.17
CA LEU A 263 -1.54 -2.52 -14.28
C LEU A 263 -2.00 -2.36 -15.74
N ASN A 264 -2.72 -3.35 -16.23
CA ASN A 264 -3.30 -3.34 -17.59
C ASN A 264 -4.67 -2.67 -17.61
#